data_d220e23b09a5d68f1e829f5fd531cf5f
#
_entry.id   d220e23b09a5d68f1e829f5fd531cf5f
#
_cell.length_a   1.000
_cell.length_b   1.000
_cell.length_c   1.000
_cell.angle_alpha   90.00
_cell.angle_beta   90.00
_cell.angle_gamma   90.00
#
_symmetry.space_group_name_H-M   'P 1'
#
loop_
_entity.id
_entity.type
_entity.pdbx_description
1 polymer ?
#
loop_
_entity_poly.entity_id
_entity_poly.type
_entity_poly.pdbx_seq_one_letter_code
_entity_poly.pdbx_strand_id
1 'polypeptide(L)'
;MTGQTAVCAKKKNKFTQKDALGYLFVAPCVVIFIMFTFIPVILVFFLSFTDFNGISFADIQFKGFNNYKYIFTTGVEFWAGMKNIAIYTFTTVPFTIAMSLVLALIVFKKLPLTKFFRGVFYIPGITSVMASATVWRYLLDGGGVFNNAIRSLNASLGTNFSLILLNNSSTALWGPVLMACWGSLGGNMVLFLAALGNVPENVLDAAKVDGASAFRTFFSIILPCIWPAIYFASTLALIGAPQMFEPILALDANTTTPVYEIYKTAVKGTSVGLGSAQSVLLFGFIMILTFAFQRASKDSEA
;
A
#
# COMPACT_ATOMS: atom_id res chain seq x y z
N MET A 1 -47.14 28.33 -32.94
CA MET A 1 -45.77 27.83 -33.18
C MET A 1 -45.57 26.65 -32.26
N THR A 2 -45.71 25.48 -32.79
CA THR A 2 -45.74 24.19 -32.06
C THR A 2 -44.32 23.69 -31.89
N GLY A 3 -43.84 23.67 -30.62
CA GLY A 3 -42.52 23.10 -30.26
C GLY A 3 -42.58 21.57 -30.24
N GLN A 4 -41.92 20.94 -31.20
CA GLN A 4 -41.71 19.50 -31.22
C GLN A 4 -40.58 19.15 -30.23
N THR A 5 -40.93 18.58 -29.10
CA THR A 5 -40.02 17.86 -28.20
C THR A 5 -39.60 16.54 -28.87
N ALA A 6 -38.42 16.51 -29.43
CA ALA A 6 -37.81 15.28 -29.95
C ALA A 6 -37.45 14.36 -28.76
N VAL A 7 -38.28 13.36 -28.53
CA VAL A 7 -37.98 12.24 -27.60
C VAL A 7 -36.86 11.41 -28.24
N CYS A 8 -35.67 11.52 -27.69
CA CYS A 8 -34.52 10.71 -28.10
C CYS A 8 -34.79 9.25 -27.71
N ALA A 9 -35.32 8.46 -28.63
CA ALA A 9 -35.60 7.06 -28.46
C ALA A 9 -34.26 6.31 -28.25
N LYS A 10 -34.04 5.78 -27.04
CA LYS A 10 -32.90 4.95 -26.67
C LYS A 10 -32.85 3.71 -27.56
N LYS A 11 -32.03 3.76 -28.62
CA LYS A 11 -31.84 2.69 -29.60
C LYS A 11 -31.35 1.44 -28.83
N LYS A 12 -32.18 0.39 -28.71
CA LYS A 12 -31.74 -0.92 -28.20
C LYS A 12 -30.63 -1.43 -29.10
N ASN A 13 -29.39 -1.38 -28.63
CA ASN A 13 -28.26 -1.94 -29.35
C ASN A 13 -28.51 -3.44 -29.53
N LYS A 14 -28.72 -3.86 -30.77
CA LYS A 14 -28.71 -5.28 -31.11
C LYS A 14 -27.27 -5.78 -30.98
N PHE A 15 -27.09 -6.88 -30.26
CA PHE A 15 -25.82 -7.58 -30.12
C PHE A 15 -25.25 -7.86 -31.52
N THR A 16 -24.11 -7.26 -31.83
CA THR A 16 -23.49 -7.31 -33.15
C THR A 16 -22.31 -8.30 -33.11
N GLN A 17 -21.92 -8.89 -34.26
CA GLN A 17 -20.72 -9.75 -34.35
C GLN A 17 -19.45 -9.06 -33.82
N LYS A 18 -19.35 -7.75 -33.93
CA LYS A 18 -18.24 -6.96 -33.35
C LYS A 18 -18.22 -7.00 -31.82
N ASP A 19 -19.42 -7.01 -31.20
CA ASP A 19 -19.53 -7.11 -29.74
C ASP A 19 -19.13 -8.51 -29.28
N ALA A 20 -19.51 -9.56 -30.02
CA ALA A 20 -19.10 -10.94 -29.74
C ALA A 20 -17.59 -11.13 -29.81
N LEU A 21 -16.92 -10.51 -30.82
CA LEU A 21 -15.46 -10.52 -30.90
C LEU A 21 -14.82 -9.83 -29.71
N GLY A 22 -15.35 -8.68 -29.27
CA GLY A 22 -14.89 -7.97 -28.09
C GLY A 22 -14.94 -8.84 -26.83
N TYR A 23 -16.05 -9.54 -26.60
CA TYR A 23 -16.17 -10.48 -25.47
C TYR A 23 -15.19 -11.66 -25.56
N LEU A 24 -14.94 -12.19 -26.76
CA LEU A 24 -13.99 -13.27 -26.98
C LEU A 24 -12.55 -12.86 -26.58
N PHE A 25 -12.14 -11.63 -26.90
CA PHE A 25 -10.82 -11.12 -26.49
C PHE A 25 -10.69 -10.90 -24.99
N VAL A 26 -11.76 -10.52 -24.30
CA VAL A 26 -11.76 -10.29 -22.85
C VAL A 26 -11.96 -11.59 -22.07
N ALA A 27 -12.59 -12.61 -22.67
CA ALA A 27 -12.95 -13.87 -22.01
C ALA A 27 -11.78 -14.56 -21.30
N PRO A 28 -10.56 -14.71 -21.86
CA PRO A 28 -9.45 -15.37 -21.17
C PRO A 28 -9.08 -14.63 -19.86
N CYS A 29 -9.05 -13.31 -19.88
CA CYS A 29 -8.76 -12.50 -18.69
C CYS A 29 -9.85 -12.67 -17.62
N VAL A 30 -11.14 -12.63 -18.04
CA VAL A 30 -12.28 -12.81 -17.13
C VAL A 30 -12.29 -14.22 -16.52
N VAL A 31 -12.00 -15.25 -17.30
CA VAL A 31 -11.93 -16.64 -16.79
C VAL A 31 -10.84 -16.77 -15.72
N ILE A 32 -9.64 -16.25 -16.00
CA ILE A 32 -8.53 -16.26 -15.04
C ILE A 32 -8.90 -15.47 -13.78
N PHE A 33 -9.50 -14.30 -13.93
CA PHE A 33 -9.96 -13.49 -12.80
C PHE A 33 -11.00 -14.22 -11.93
N ILE A 34 -11.99 -14.85 -12.57
CA ILE A 34 -13.01 -15.61 -11.84
C ILE A 34 -12.38 -16.79 -11.10
N MET A 35 -11.54 -17.57 -11.76
CA MET A 35 -10.95 -18.78 -11.17
C MET A 35 -9.96 -18.48 -10.04
N PHE A 36 -9.11 -17.46 -10.20
CA PHE A 36 -7.99 -17.23 -9.28
C PHE A 36 -8.19 -16.04 -8.33
N THR A 37 -9.24 -15.24 -8.54
CA THR A 37 -9.54 -14.11 -7.64
C THR A 37 -10.94 -14.25 -7.05
N PHE A 38 -11.97 -14.34 -7.88
CA PHE A 38 -13.35 -14.27 -7.40
C PHE A 38 -13.76 -15.51 -6.61
N ILE A 39 -13.48 -16.72 -7.13
CA ILE A 39 -13.78 -17.97 -6.43
C ILE A 39 -13.04 -18.08 -5.09
N PRO A 40 -11.71 -17.86 -4.98
CA PRO A 40 -11.02 -17.89 -3.70
C PRO A 40 -11.56 -16.88 -2.68
N VAL A 41 -11.93 -15.67 -3.11
CA VAL A 41 -12.54 -14.67 -2.23
C VAL A 41 -13.87 -15.20 -1.65
N ILE A 42 -14.75 -15.75 -2.49
CA ILE A 42 -16.02 -16.35 -2.00
C ILE A 42 -15.74 -17.50 -1.03
N LEU A 43 -14.75 -18.36 -1.35
CA LEU A 43 -14.36 -19.45 -0.47
C LEU A 43 -13.87 -18.98 0.89
N VAL A 44 -13.05 -17.94 0.94
CA VAL A 44 -12.60 -17.34 2.21
C VAL A 44 -13.79 -16.84 3.03
N PHE A 45 -14.75 -16.13 2.39
CA PHE A 45 -15.98 -15.72 3.08
C PHE A 45 -16.78 -16.91 3.61
N PHE A 46 -16.95 -17.97 2.85
CA PHE A 46 -17.65 -19.17 3.29
C PHE A 46 -16.90 -19.87 4.43
N LEU A 47 -15.61 -20.12 4.27
CA LEU A 47 -14.76 -20.80 5.25
C LEU A 47 -14.66 -20.04 6.57
N SER A 48 -14.82 -18.73 6.57
CA SER A 48 -14.80 -17.91 7.78
C SER A 48 -15.87 -18.29 8.81
N PHE A 49 -16.94 -18.95 8.38
CA PHE A 49 -18.03 -19.45 9.25
C PHE A 49 -17.90 -20.94 9.60
N THR A 50 -16.77 -21.57 9.26
CA THR A 50 -16.54 -23.00 9.45
C THR A 50 -15.33 -23.27 10.34
N ASP A 51 -15.13 -24.52 10.75
CA ASP A 51 -13.94 -24.98 11.47
C ASP A 51 -12.90 -25.64 10.55
N PHE A 52 -12.91 -25.31 9.30
CA PHE A 52 -12.01 -25.94 8.32
C PHE A 52 -10.55 -25.90 8.77
N ASN A 53 -9.95 -27.09 8.85
CA ASN A 53 -8.56 -27.29 9.28
C ASN A 53 -7.54 -27.31 8.12
N GLY A 54 -7.98 -27.15 6.87
CA GLY A 54 -7.11 -27.17 5.69
C GLY A 54 -6.75 -28.56 5.16
N ILE A 55 -7.26 -29.65 5.76
CA ILE A 55 -6.89 -31.04 5.40
C ILE A 55 -8.01 -31.74 4.64
N SER A 56 -9.20 -31.77 5.22
CA SER A 56 -10.33 -32.53 4.66
C SER A 56 -11.58 -31.68 4.56
N PHE A 57 -12.16 -31.62 3.36
CA PHE A 57 -13.43 -30.97 3.13
C PHE A 57 -14.62 -31.80 3.65
N ALA A 58 -14.42 -33.10 3.92
CA ALA A 58 -15.48 -33.99 4.42
C ALA A 58 -15.88 -33.68 5.87
N ASP A 59 -15.00 -33.12 6.66
CA ASP A 59 -15.20 -32.90 8.10
C ASP A 59 -15.56 -31.43 8.43
N ILE A 60 -15.86 -30.62 7.42
CA ILE A 60 -16.19 -29.21 7.64
C ILE A 60 -17.53 -29.10 8.40
N GLN A 61 -17.47 -28.48 9.57
CA GLN A 61 -18.64 -28.13 10.36
C GLN A 61 -18.91 -26.62 10.28
N PHE A 62 -20.15 -26.26 10.10
CA PHE A 62 -20.57 -24.86 10.17
C PHE A 62 -20.62 -24.40 11.62
N LYS A 63 -19.78 -23.43 11.98
CA LYS A 63 -19.68 -22.86 13.34
C LYS A 63 -20.31 -21.47 13.46
N GLY A 64 -20.95 -20.95 12.43
CA GLY A 64 -21.54 -19.63 12.43
C GLY A 64 -20.52 -18.56 12.80
N PHE A 65 -20.82 -17.68 13.73
CA PHE A 65 -19.97 -16.57 14.15
C PHE A 65 -18.93 -16.91 15.23
N ASN A 66 -18.70 -18.19 15.55
CA ASN A 66 -17.78 -18.57 16.63
C ASN A 66 -16.33 -18.13 16.38
N ASN A 67 -15.84 -18.18 15.13
CA ASN A 67 -14.51 -17.67 14.76
C ASN A 67 -14.39 -16.17 15.05
N TYR A 68 -15.39 -15.41 14.68
CA TYR A 68 -15.42 -13.96 14.95
C TYR A 68 -15.48 -13.69 16.45
N LYS A 69 -16.34 -14.39 17.19
CA LYS A 69 -16.41 -14.29 18.65
C LYS A 69 -15.04 -14.58 19.28
N TYR A 70 -14.37 -15.62 18.83
CA TYR A 70 -13.02 -15.98 19.32
C TYR A 70 -12.01 -14.84 19.04
N ILE A 71 -12.01 -14.26 17.83
CA ILE A 71 -11.11 -13.16 17.49
C ILE A 71 -11.36 -11.95 18.40
N PHE A 72 -12.62 -11.59 18.66
CA PHE A 72 -12.95 -10.44 19.51
C PHE A 72 -12.69 -10.69 21.01
N THR A 73 -12.76 -11.91 21.50
CA THR A 73 -12.59 -12.23 22.93
C THR A 73 -11.16 -12.66 23.27
N THR A 74 -10.49 -13.39 22.39
CA THR A 74 -9.22 -14.07 22.70
C THR A 74 -8.10 -13.72 21.70
N GLY A 75 -8.43 -13.11 20.55
CA GLY A 75 -7.49 -12.81 19.46
C GLY A 75 -6.56 -11.64 19.73
N VAL A 76 -5.88 -11.61 20.89
CA VAL A 76 -5.00 -10.50 21.31
C VAL A 76 -3.91 -10.19 20.28
N GLU A 77 -3.28 -11.24 19.72
CA GLU A 77 -2.22 -11.10 18.71
C GLU A 77 -2.72 -10.48 17.41
N PHE A 78 -3.93 -10.84 16.99
CA PHE A 78 -4.53 -10.23 15.78
C PHE A 78 -4.80 -8.73 15.98
N TRP A 79 -5.33 -8.33 17.13
CA TRP A 79 -5.59 -6.92 17.42
C TRP A 79 -4.31 -6.12 17.66
N ALA A 80 -3.28 -6.75 18.27
CA ALA A 80 -1.94 -6.15 18.30
C ALA A 80 -1.39 -5.91 16.89
N GLY A 81 -1.57 -6.90 15.99
CA GLY A 81 -1.25 -6.75 14.57
C GLY A 81 -2.05 -5.63 13.89
N MET A 82 -3.35 -5.51 14.16
CA MET A 82 -4.20 -4.43 13.63
C MET A 82 -3.73 -3.04 14.08
N LYS A 83 -3.32 -2.90 15.33
CA LYS A 83 -2.71 -1.66 15.83
C LYS A 83 -1.40 -1.35 15.11
N ASN A 84 -0.52 -2.33 15.00
CA ASN A 84 0.77 -2.18 14.34
C ASN A 84 0.62 -1.77 12.87
N ILE A 85 -0.31 -2.41 12.14
CA ILE A 85 -0.52 -2.10 10.73
C ILE A 85 -1.17 -0.72 10.54
N ALA A 86 -2.00 -0.27 11.45
CA ALA A 86 -2.51 1.10 11.45
C ALA A 86 -1.35 2.10 11.62
N ILE A 87 -0.48 1.92 12.64
CA ILE A 87 0.70 2.77 12.83
C ILE A 87 1.59 2.75 11.59
N TYR A 88 1.88 1.56 11.05
CA TYR A 88 2.67 1.41 9.84
C TYR A 88 2.08 2.19 8.66
N THR A 89 0.80 1.99 8.38
CA THR A 89 0.11 2.63 7.24
C THR A 89 0.10 4.15 7.37
N PHE A 90 -0.30 4.68 8.53
CA PHE A 90 -0.37 6.12 8.75
C PHE A 90 1.00 6.80 8.87
N THR A 91 2.07 6.03 9.07
CA THR A 91 3.44 6.55 9.05
C THR A 91 4.03 6.46 7.64
N THR A 92 3.98 5.28 7.00
CA THR A 92 4.66 5.05 5.72
C THR A 92 3.99 5.77 4.55
N VAL A 93 2.65 5.77 4.48
CA VAL A 93 1.94 6.33 3.32
C VAL A 93 2.17 7.85 3.20
N PRO A 94 1.90 8.68 4.21
CA PRO A 94 2.14 10.11 4.10
C PRO A 94 3.63 10.45 3.87
N PHE A 95 4.52 9.74 4.57
CA PHE A 95 5.95 9.96 4.44
C PHE A 95 6.45 9.65 3.03
N THR A 96 6.10 8.48 2.48
CA THR A 96 6.55 8.07 1.14
C THR A 96 6.00 8.96 0.05
N ILE A 97 4.73 9.38 0.13
CA ILE A 97 4.12 10.31 -0.81
C ILE A 97 4.83 11.67 -0.76
N ALA A 98 5.00 12.25 0.43
CA ALA A 98 5.64 13.55 0.59
C ALA A 98 7.10 13.53 0.12
N MET A 99 7.90 12.55 0.55
CA MET A 99 9.32 12.45 0.18
C MET A 99 9.50 12.16 -1.31
N SER A 100 8.68 11.30 -1.89
CA SER A 100 8.72 11.03 -3.34
C SER A 100 8.37 12.27 -4.17
N LEU A 101 7.41 13.08 -3.70
CA LEU A 101 7.07 14.34 -4.34
C LEU A 101 8.23 15.34 -4.25
N VAL A 102 8.87 15.47 -3.09
CA VAL A 102 10.07 16.31 -2.91
C VAL A 102 11.19 15.86 -3.85
N LEU A 103 11.46 14.55 -3.92
CA LEU A 103 12.46 14.00 -4.84
C LEU A 103 12.10 14.27 -6.30
N ALA A 104 10.83 14.11 -6.67
CA ALA A 104 10.36 14.42 -8.02
C ALA A 104 10.58 15.89 -8.38
N LEU A 105 10.27 16.84 -7.47
CA LEU A 105 10.48 18.27 -7.68
C LEU A 105 11.97 18.63 -7.84
N ILE A 106 12.85 17.99 -7.06
CA ILE A 106 14.32 18.20 -7.16
C ILE A 106 14.80 17.69 -8.53
N VAL A 107 14.42 16.48 -8.90
CA VAL A 107 14.84 15.82 -10.13
C VAL A 107 14.22 16.49 -11.37
N PHE A 108 13.02 17.10 -11.26
CA PHE A 108 12.34 17.81 -12.35
C PHE A 108 13.09 19.05 -12.80
N LYS A 109 13.85 19.72 -11.93
CA LYS A 109 14.64 20.95 -12.23
C LYS A 109 15.78 20.77 -13.23
N LYS A 110 15.84 19.64 -13.96
CA LYS A 110 16.87 19.36 -15.01
C LYS A 110 18.32 19.56 -14.51
N LEU A 111 18.59 19.15 -13.27
CA LEU A 111 19.95 19.17 -12.71
C LEU A 111 20.88 18.24 -13.51
N PRO A 112 22.20 18.51 -13.51
CA PRO A 112 23.16 17.57 -14.08
C PRO A 112 23.01 16.20 -13.40
N LEU A 113 23.21 15.10 -14.16
CA LEU A 113 23.06 13.72 -13.67
C LEU A 113 21.62 13.29 -13.27
N THR A 114 20.57 14.00 -13.69
CA THR A 114 19.17 13.66 -13.41
C THR A 114 18.85 12.19 -13.75
N LYS A 115 19.35 11.70 -14.90
CA LYS A 115 19.14 10.30 -15.32
C LYS A 115 19.76 9.30 -14.33
N PHE A 116 20.96 9.61 -13.82
CA PHE A 116 21.64 8.79 -12.83
C PHE A 116 20.87 8.76 -11.50
N PHE A 117 20.45 9.91 -10.98
CA PHE A 117 19.65 9.95 -9.75
C PHE A 117 18.31 9.24 -9.86
N ARG A 118 17.63 9.34 -11.02
CA ARG A 118 16.41 8.55 -11.27
C ARG A 118 16.68 7.05 -11.13
N GLY A 119 17.77 6.56 -11.72
CA GLY A 119 18.17 5.16 -11.61
C GLY A 119 18.44 4.76 -10.16
N VAL A 120 19.29 5.50 -9.46
CA VAL A 120 19.66 5.22 -8.07
C VAL A 120 18.46 5.15 -7.13
N PHE A 121 17.52 6.11 -7.23
CA PHE A 121 16.30 6.10 -6.41
C PHE A 121 15.28 5.03 -6.83
N TYR A 122 15.33 4.54 -8.08
CA TYR A 122 14.42 3.52 -8.58
C TYR A 122 14.86 2.10 -8.23
N ILE A 123 16.18 1.84 -8.12
CA ILE A 123 16.74 0.51 -7.82
C ILE A 123 16.10 -0.15 -6.58
N PRO A 124 15.90 0.54 -5.43
CA PRO A 124 15.25 -0.08 -4.28
C PRO A 124 13.88 -0.68 -4.58
N GLY A 125 13.07 0.01 -5.38
CA GLY A 125 11.71 -0.40 -5.69
C GLY A 125 11.59 -1.63 -6.61
N ILE A 126 12.63 -1.94 -7.37
CA ILE A 126 12.69 -3.13 -8.23
C ILE A 126 13.46 -4.30 -7.59
N THR A 127 14.10 -4.07 -6.45
CA THR A 127 14.84 -5.10 -5.73
C THR A 127 13.86 -6.01 -4.99
N SER A 128 14.13 -7.32 -4.99
CA SER A 128 13.33 -8.29 -4.24
C SER A 128 13.22 -7.89 -2.76
N VAL A 129 12.00 -7.96 -2.21
CA VAL A 129 11.73 -7.65 -0.79
C VAL A 129 12.59 -8.52 0.13
N MET A 130 12.75 -9.81 -0.17
CA MET A 130 13.58 -10.74 0.62
C MET A 130 15.06 -10.37 0.58
N ALA A 131 15.59 -10.00 -0.59
CA ALA A 131 16.99 -9.55 -0.71
C ALA A 131 17.21 -8.23 0.05
N SER A 132 16.31 -7.27 -0.12
CA SER A 132 16.35 -6.00 0.63
C SER A 132 16.28 -6.24 2.14
N ALA A 133 15.37 -7.09 2.60
CA ALA A 133 15.21 -7.41 4.01
C ALA A 133 16.47 -8.07 4.61
N THR A 134 17.16 -8.92 3.88
CA THR A 134 18.42 -9.52 4.35
C THR A 134 19.48 -8.45 4.60
N VAL A 135 19.61 -7.48 3.69
CA VAL A 135 20.52 -6.33 3.88
C VAL A 135 20.10 -5.46 5.07
N TRP A 136 18.82 -5.12 5.14
CA TRP A 136 18.29 -4.30 6.25
C TRP A 136 18.39 -5.00 7.61
N ARG A 137 18.19 -6.33 7.65
CA ARG A 137 18.40 -7.13 8.86
C ARG A 137 19.84 -6.99 9.34
N TYR A 138 20.82 -7.17 8.45
CA TYR A 138 22.23 -7.00 8.80
C TYR A 138 22.57 -5.57 9.26
N LEU A 139 21.98 -4.55 8.64
CA LEU A 139 22.20 -3.15 9.03
C LEU A 139 21.60 -2.81 10.40
N LEU A 140 20.39 -3.34 10.71
CA LEU A 140 19.61 -3.01 11.91
C LEU A 140 19.84 -3.96 13.08
N ASP A 141 20.56 -5.07 12.86
CA ASP A 141 20.88 -6.02 13.95
C ASP A 141 21.67 -5.35 15.07
N GLY A 142 21.53 -5.89 16.30
CA GLY A 142 22.25 -5.36 17.46
C GLY A 142 23.77 -5.33 17.31
N GLY A 143 24.36 -6.25 16.54
CA GLY A 143 25.76 -6.28 16.14
C GLY A 143 26.04 -5.68 14.76
N GLY A 144 25.03 -5.10 14.10
CA GLY A 144 25.10 -4.61 12.74
C GLY A 144 25.82 -3.28 12.58
N VAL A 145 25.91 -2.84 11.32
CA VAL A 145 26.70 -1.66 10.94
C VAL A 145 26.23 -0.40 11.66
N PHE A 146 24.92 -0.16 11.73
CA PHE A 146 24.38 1.04 12.38
C PHE A 146 24.65 1.05 13.88
N ASN A 147 24.44 -0.08 14.58
CA ASN A 147 24.71 -0.12 16.02
C ASN A 147 26.20 -0.05 16.35
N ASN A 148 27.09 -0.58 15.52
CA ASN A 148 28.53 -0.43 15.69
C ASN A 148 28.96 1.02 15.48
N ALA A 149 28.44 1.72 14.47
CA ALA A 149 28.69 3.15 14.27
C ALA A 149 28.18 3.99 15.47
N ILE A 150 26.98 3.68 15.98
CA ILE A 150 26.42 4.36 17.15
C ILE A 150 27.28 4.12 18.41
N ARG A 151 27.78 2.89 18.62
CA ARG A 151 28.69 2.59 19.75
C ARG A 151 29.98 3.39 19.67
N SER A 152 30.56 3.52 18.47
CA SER A 152 31.76 4.34 18.27
C SER A 152 31.50 5.83 18.57
N LEU A 153 30.34 6.36 18.16
CA LEU A 153 29.92 7.72 18.47
C LEU A 153 29.66 7.90 19.97
N ASN A 154 29.01 6.94 20.63
CA ASN A 154 28.76 6.98 22.06
C ASN A 154 30.08 7.02 22.87
N ALA A 155 31.07 6.24 22.46
CA ALA A 155 32.39 6.24 23.09
C ALA A 155 33.07 7.62 22.97
N SER A 156 32.86 8.35 21.85
CA SER A 156 33.40 9.67 21.62
C SER A 156 32.63 10.79 22.32
N LEU A 157 31.33 10.64 22.52
CA LEU A 157 30.42 11.67 23.04
C LEU A 157 30.00 11.43 24.50
N GLY A 158 30.39 10.31 25.13
CA GLY A 158 29.98 9.93 26.49
C GLY A 158 28.50 9.66 26.64
N THR A 159 27.81 9.23 25.55
CA THR A 159 26.38 8.90 25.54
C THR A 159 26.16 7.37 25.51
N ASN A 160 24.94 6.91 25.87
CA ASN A 160 24.56 5.49 25.84
C ASN A 160 23.30 5.28 24.98
N PHE A 161 23.35 5.72 23.72
CA PHE A 161 22.26 5.50 22.78
C PHE A 161 22.43 4.14 22.06
N SER A 162 21.34 3.40 21.84
CA SER A 162 21.34 2.16 21.05
C SER A 162 20.11 2.11 20.14
N LEU A 163 20.31 1.69 18.88
CA LEU A 163 19.25 1.56 17.89
C LEU A 163 18.85 0.09 17.71
N ILE A 164 18.32 -0.52 18.77
CA ILE A 164 17.85 -1.91 18.70
C ILE A 164 16.41 -1.90 18.17
N LEU A 165 16.25 -2.01 16.85
CA LEU A 165 14.94 -1.93 16.22
C LEU A 165 14.25 -3.29 16.05
N LEU A 166 14.98 -4.38 15.76
CA LEU A 166 14.35 -5.65 15.39
C LEU A 166 13.97 -6.54 16.57
N ASN A 167 14.77 -6.54 17.63
CA ASN A 167 14.63 -7.48 18.75
C ASN A 167 13.74 -6.96 19.88
N ASN A 168 13.42 -5.68 19.91
CA ASN A 168 12.57 -5.09 20.93
C ASN A 168 11.15 -4.91 20.38
N SER A 169 10.16 -5.55 21.00
CA SER A 169 8.76 -5.54 20.55
C SER A 169 8.15 -4.14 20.40
N SER A 170 8.61 -3.15 21.18
CA SER A 170 8.13 -1.77 21.09
C SER A 170 8.69 -1.00 19.89
N THR A 171 9.85 -1.40 19.36
CA THR A 171 10.54 -0.72 18.25
C THR A 171 10.63 -1.55 16.98
N ALA A 172 10.34 -2.83 17.03
CA ALA A 172 10.51 -3.76 15.91
C ALA A 172 9.73 -3.39 14.64
N LEU A 173 8.64 -2.64 14.79
CA LEU A 173 7.86 -2.13 13.65
C LEU A 173 8.64 -1.12 12.79
N TRP A 174 9.59 -0.39 13.38
CA TRP A 174 10.32 0.66 12.67
C TRP A 174 11.32 0.11 11.64
N GLY A 175 11.81 -1.12 11.79
CA GLY A 175 12.62 -1.79 10.77
C GLY A 175 11.88 -1.92 9.44
N PRO A 176 10.71 -2.59 9.40
CA PRO A 176 9.83 -2.62 8.24
C PRO A 176 9.42 -1.24 7.70
N VAL A 177 9.16 -0.25 8.58
CA VAL A 177 8.83 1.13 8.18
C VAL A 177 9.97 1.74 7.37
N LEU A 178 11.20 1.69 7.89
CA LEU A 178 12.38 2.25 7.21
C LEU A 178 12.62 1.56 5.86
N MET A 179 12.52 0.25 5.82
CA MET A 179 12.68 -0.53 4.59
C MET A 179 11.62 -0.16 3.54
N ALA A 180 10.36 -0.03 3.94
CA ALA A 180 9.26 0.34 3.05
C ALA A 180 9.40 1.78 2.53
N CYS A 181 9.75 2.72 3.42
CA CYS A 181 10.02 4.10 3.02
C CYS A 181 11.11 4.16 1.96
N TRP A 182 12.24 3.48 2.17
CA TRP A 182 13.34 3.43 1.21
C TRP A 182 12.92 2.79 -0.14
N GLY A 183 12.19 1.67 -0.10
CA GLY A 183 11.77 0.93 -1.29
C GLY A 183 10.72 1.65 -2.15
N SER A 184 9.83 2.44 -1.53
CA SER A 184 8.70 3.07 -2.23
C SER A 184 9.04 4.40 -2.90
N LEU A 185 10.15 5.06 -2.51
CA LEU A 185 10.47 6.43 -2.96
C LEU A 185 10.61 6.54 -4.48
N GLY A 186 11.30 5.60 -5.10
CA GLY A 186 11.62 5.68 -6.52
C GLY A 186 10.41 5.50 -7.43
N GLY A 187 9.54 4.54 -7.15
CA GLY A 187 8.33 4.30 -7.93
C GLY A 187 7.38 5.50 -7.93
N ASN A 188 7.08 6.01 -6.75
CA ASN A 188 6.23 7.20 -6.60
C ASN A 188 6.89 8.46 -7.19
N MET A 189 8.23 8.62 -7.06
CA MET A 189 8.97 9.72 -7.70
C MET A 189 8.78 9.71 -9.21
N VAL A 190 8.88 8.56 -9.88
CA VAL A 190 8.70 8.44 -11.34
C VAL A 190 7.27 8.81 -11.74
N LEU A 191 6.27 8.36 -10.97
CA LEU A 191 4.87 8.73 -11.19
C LEU A 191 4.67 10.24 -11.09
N PHE A 192 5.22 10.88 -10.05
CA PHE A 192 5.11 12.34 -9.88
C PHE A 192 5.91 13.12 -10.91
N LEU A 193 7.04 12.61 -11.38
CA LEU A 193 7.77 13.21 -12.51
C LEU A 193 6.95 13.24 -13.80
N ALA A 194 6.22 12.15 -14.07
CA ALA A 194 5.31 12.11 -15.22
C ALA A 194 4.16 13.12 -15.07
N ALA A 195 3.58 13.21 -13.86
CA ALA A 195 2.52 14.19 -13.58
C ALA A 195 3.02 15.64 -13.69
N LEU A 196 4.21 15.94 -13.16
CA LEU A 196 4.84 17.27 -13.26
C LEU A 196 5.13 17.65 -14.72
N GLY A 197 5.48 16.67 -15.57
CA GLY A 197 5.68 16.89 -17.00
C GLY A 197 4.43 17.27 -17.77
N ASN A 198 3.24 17.01 -17.21
CA ASN A 198 1.96 17.38 -17.82
C ASN A 198 1.44 18.76 -17.36
N VAL A 199 2.13 19.44 -16.45
CA VAL A 199 1.76 20.81 -16.05
C VAL A 199 2.05 21.77 -17.20
N PRO A 200 1.07 22.55 -17.69
CA PRO A 200 1.25 23.41 -18.84
C PRO A 200 2.30 24.52 -18.58
N GLU A 201 3.30 24.63 -19.46
CA GLU A 201 4.39 25.61 -19.30
C GLU A 201 3.86 27.06 -19.34
N ASN A 202 2.83 27.34 -20.14
CA ASN A 202 2.21 28.66 -20.23
C ASN A 202 1.63 29.14 -18.90
N VAL A 203 1.10 28.25 -18.06
CA VAL A 203 0.58 28.59 -16.71
C VAL A 203 1.73 28.92 -15.77
N LEU A 204 2.84 28.19 -15.87
CA LEU A 204 4.04 28.44 -15.06
C LEU A 204 4.72 29.78 -15.47
N ASP A 205 4.71 30.10 -16.76
CA ASP A 205 5.28 31.35 -17.25
C ASP A 205 4.40 32.55 -16.89
N ALA A 206 3.09 32.42 -16.96
CA ALA A 206 2.16 33.46 -16.47
C ALA A 206 2.40 33.74 -14.96
N ALA A 207 2.55 32.71 -14.15
CA ALA A 207 2.85 32.88 -12.72
C ALA A 207 4.17 33.59 -12.45
N LYS A 208 5.18 33.39 -13.32
CA LYS A 208 6.46 34.13 -13.23
C LYS A 208 6.28 35.61 -13.57
N VAL A 209 5.49 35.92 -14.63
CA VAL A 209 5.20 37.30 -15.02
C VAL A 209 4.41 38.03 -13.93
N ASP A 210 3.49 37.34 -13.26
CA ASP A 210 2.72 37.86 -12.11
C ASP A 210 3.57 37.98 -10.82
N GLY A 211 4.85 37.61 -10.85
CA GLY A 211 5.75 37.69 -9.69
C GLY A 211 5.43 36.71 -8.58
N ALA A 212 4.74 35.59 -8.89
CA ALA A 212 4.42 34.57 -7.90
C ALA A 212 5.69 33.89 -7.35
N SER A 213 5.81 33.82 -6.01
CA SER A 213 6.90 33.09 -5.38
C SER A 213 6.84 31.60 -5.70
N ALA A 214 7.98 30.89 -5.61
CA ALA A 214 8.05 29.43 -5.85
C ALA A 214 7.07 28.65 -4.95
N PHE A 215 6.89 29.08 -3.69
CA PHE A 215 5.96 28.49 -2.75
C PHE A 215 4.50 28.67 -3.23
N ARG A 216 4.12 29.90 -3.62
CA ARG A 216 2.79 30.19 -4.16
C ARG A 216 2.52 29.40 -5.45
N THR A 217 3.48 29.38 -6.37
CA THR A 217 3.37 28.57 -7.62
C THR A 217 3.18 27.09 -7.32
N PHE A 218 3.92 26.56 -6.32
CA PHE A 218 3.76 25.16 -5.95
C PHE A 218 2.36 24.84 -5.40
N PHE A 219 1.90 25.57 -4.38
CA PHE A 219 0.63 25.24 -3.72
C PHE A 219 -0.61 25.64 -4.53
N SER A 220 -0.54 26.73 -5.31
CA SER A 220 -1.72 27.24 -6.03
C SER A 220 -1.80 26.72 -7.47
N ILE A 221 -0.73 26.20 -8.06
CA ILE A 221 -0.70 25.77 -9.48
C ILE A 221 -0.25 24.31 -9.59
N ILE A 222 0.97 23.99 -9.14
CA ILE A 222 1.56 22.68 -9.37
C ILE A 222 0.79 21.61 -8.62
N LEU A 223 0.59 21.79 -7.30
CA LEU A 223 -0.04 20.80 -6.43
C LEU A 223 -1.48 20.45 -6.89
N PRO A 224 -2.35 21.40 -7.24
CA PRO A 224 -3.66 21.07 -7.81
C PRO A 224 -3.57 20.32 -9.16
N CYS A 225 -2.64 20.70 -10.05
CA CYS A 225 -2.47 20.01 -11.32
C CYS A 225 -2.02 18.56 -11.19
N ILE A 226 -1.21 18.23 -10.19
CA ILE A 226 -0.71 16.86 -9.96
C ILE A 226 -1.55 16.10 -8.91
N TRP A 227 -2.59 16.72 -8.34
CA TRP A 227 -3.45 16.10 -7.34
C TRP A 227 -4.00 14.73 -7.74
N PRO A 228 -4.45 14.50 -8.99
CA PRO A 228 -4.91 13.18 -9.43
C PRO A 228 -3.83 12.09 -9.30
N ALA A 229 -2.56 12.43 -9.54
CA ALA A 229 -1.45 11.49 -9.37
C ALA A 229 -1.14 11.21 -7.88
N ILE A 230 -1.22 12.23 -7.02
CA ILE A 230 -1.07 12.08 -5.58
C ILE A 230 -2.21 11.22 -5.02
N TYR A 231 -3.44 11.49 -5.42
CA TYR A 231 -4.61 10.71 -5.03
C TYR A 231 -4.48 9.24 -5.44
N PHE A 232 -4.06 8.97 -6.68
CA PHE A 232 -3.83 7.62 -7.20
C PHE A 232 -2.76 6.89 -6.41
N ALA A 233 -1.58 7.50 -6.21
CA ALA A 233 -0.48 6.92 -5.44
C ALA A 233 -0.88 6.64 -3.99
N SER A 234 -1.58 7.58 -3.35
CA SER A 234 -2.07 7.44 -1.97
C SER A 234 -3.10 6.33 -1.84
N THR A 235 -4.02 6.20 -2.80
CA THR A 235 -5.03 5.12 -2.81
C THR A 235 -4.36 3.75 -2.91
N LEU A 236 -3.41 3.58 -3.85
CA LEU A 236 -2.66 2.32 -3.99
C LEU A 236 -1.85 1.99 -2.73
N ALA A 237 -1.21 2.99 -2.13
CA ALA A 237 -0.43 2.82 -0.91
C ALA A 237 -1.33 2.45 0.29
N LEU A 238 -2.52 3.06 0.43
CA LEU A 238 -3.49 2.74 1.48
C LEU A 238 -4.08 1.33 1.35
N ILE A 239 -4.19 0.81 0.13
CA ILE A 239 -4.61 -0.57 -0.10
C ILE A 239 -3.46 -1.54 0.17
N GLY A 240 -2.24 -1.22 -0.27
CA GLY A 240 -1.08 -2.12 -0.18
C GLY A 240 -0.44 -2.17 1.20
N ALA A 241 -0.32 -1.04 1.89
CA ALA A 241 0.36 -0.98 3.19
C ALA A 241 -0.24 -1.92 4.26
N PRO A 242 -1.59 -2.05 4.42
CA PRO A 242 -2.17 -2.97 5.38
C PRO A 242 -1.93 -4.46 5.08
N GLN A 243 -1.48 -4.79 3.88
CA GLN A 243 -1.18 -6.16 3.44
C GLN A 243 0.29 -6.56 3.69
N MET A 244 1.04 -5.76 4.45
CA MET A 244 2.45 -6.03 4.76
C MET A 244 2.62 -7.38 5.46
N PHE A 245 3.41 -8.27 4.86
CA PHE A 245 3.75 -9.60 5.36
C PHE A 245 5.24 -9.92 5.21
N GLU A 246 5.76 -9.84 3.98
CA GLU A 246 7.12 -10.27 3.65
C GLU A 246 8.21 -9.56 4.45
N PRO A 247 8.15 -8.23 4.71
CA PRO A 247 9.14 -7.55 5.52
C PRO A 247 9.20 -8.05 6.97
N ILE A 248 8.06 -8.41 7.58
CA ILE A 248 8.04 -8.95 8.94
C ILE A 248 8.73 -10.31 8.99
N LEU A 249 8.41 -11.19 8.05
CA LEU A 249 8.97 -12.53 7.97
C LEU A 249 10.48 -12.48 7.67
N ALA A 250 10.89 -11.65 6.72
CA ALA A 250 12.27 -11.62 6.22
C ALA A 250 13.25 -10.87 7.15
N LEU A 251 12.79 -9.82 7.83
CA LEU A 251 13.57 -9.13 8.86
C LEU A 251 13.63 -9.91 10.18
N ASP A 252 12.79 -10.94 10.34
CA ASP A 252 12.63 -11.63 11.63
C ASP A 252 12.34 -10.64 12.79
N ALA A 253 11.50 -9.66 12.48
CA ALA A 253 11.19 -8.58 13.41
C ALA A 253 10.28 -9.09 14.53
N ASN A 254 10.64 -8.80 15.79
CA ASN A 254 9.84 -9.18 16.95
C ASN A 254 8.55 -8.35 17.06
N THR A 255 7.72 -8.44 16.02
CA THR A 255 6.44 -7.75 15.93
C THR A 255 5.45 -8.59 15.11
N THR A 256 4.19 -8.21 15.13
CA THR A 256 3.14 -8.91 14.38
C THR A 256 2.32 -7.94 13.51
N THR A 257 1.74 -8.47 12.43
CA THR A 257 0.77 -7.79 11.57
C THR A 257 -0.42 -8.72 11.32
N PRO A 258 -1.58 -8.20 10.90
CA PRO A 258 -2.75 -9.05 10.64
C PRO A 258 -2.45 -10.16 9.64
N VAL A 259 -1.74 -9.86 8.55
CA VAL A 259 -1.40 -10.86 7.53
C VAL A 259 -0.43 -11.92 8.07
N TYR A 260 0.52 -11.52 8.93
CA TYR A 260 1.41 -12.47 9.59
C TYR A 260 0.66 -13.39 10.55
N GLU A 261 -0.33 -12.87 11.30
CA GLU A 261 -1.20 -13.68 12.16
C GLU A 261 -2.09 -14.63 11.33
N ILE A 262 -2.67 -14.16 10.22
CA ILE A 262 -3.42 -15.02 9.29
C ILE A 262 -2.53 -16.17 8.81
N TYR A 263 -1.29 -15.88 8.42
CA TYR A 263 -0.33 -16.91 8.00
C TYR A 263 -0.01 -17.91 9.14
N LYS A 264 0.23 -17.44 10.36
CA LYS A 264 0.46 -18.32 11.52
C LYS A 264 -0.76 -19.20 11.81
N THR A 265 -1.95 -18.63 11.73
CA THR A 265 -3.20 -19.34 12.07
C THR A 265 -3.60 -20.32 10.97
N ALA A 266 -3.63 -19.90 9.72
CA ALA A 266 -4.14 -20.69 8.61
C ALA A 266 -3.13 -21.69 8.05
N VAL A 267 -1.85 -21.29 7.95
CA VAL A 267 -0.82 -22.11 7.27
C VAL A 267 0.00 -22.91 8.26
N LYS A 268 0.49 -22.29 9.35
CA LYS A 268 1.27 -23.00 10.37
C LYS A 268 0.40 -23.71 11.40
N GLY A 269 -0.72 -23.12 11.78
CA GLY A 269 -1.61 -23.61 12.84
C GLY A 269 -2.74 -24.52 12.36
N THR A 270 -2.87 -24.76 11.04
CA THR A 270 -3.95 -25.59 10.45
C THR A 270 -5.38 -25.19 10.83
N SER A 271 -5.63 -23.91 11.07
CA SER A 271 -6.96 -23.38 11.40
C SER A 271 -7.42 -22.41 10.31
N VAL A 272 -7.69 -22.96 9.11
CA VAL A 272 -8.03 -22.17 7.92
C VAL A 272 -9.32 -21.38 8.09
N GLY A 273 -10.33 -21.96 8.77
CA GLY A 273 -11.59 -21.27 9.07
C GLY A 273 -11.37 -20.00 9.92
N LEU A 274 -10.53 -20.09 10.97
CA LEU A 274 -10.19 -18.92 11.80
C LEU A 274 -9.35 -17.89 11.02
N GLY A 275 -8.34 -18.33 10.26
CA GLY A 275 -7.55 -17.45 9.40
C GLY A 275 -8.38 -16.76 8.31
N SER A 276 -9.41 -17.45 7.78
CA SER A 276 -10.39 -16.87 6.87
C SER A 276 -11.20 -15.75 7.53
N ALA A 277 -11.65 -15.94 8.77
CA ALA A 277 -12.37 -14.91 9.52
C ALA A 277 -11.48 -13.68 9.80
N GLN A 278 -10.21 -13.89 10.15
CA GLN A 278 -9.21 -12.81 10.29
C GLN A 278 -9.03 -12.05 8.97
N SER A 279 -8.98 -12.76 7.83
CA SER A 279 -8.84 -12.16 6.49
C SER A 279 -10.04 -11.29 6.14
N VAL A 280 -11.27 -11.73 6.45
CA VAL A 280 -12.50 -10.95 6.24
C VAL A 280 -12.48 -9.66 7.08
N LEU A 281 -12.03 -9.70 8.33
CA LEU A 281 -11.90 -8.52 9.17
C LEU A 281 -10.85 -7.53 8.62
N LEU A 282 -9.71 -8.03 8.17
CA LEU A 282 -8.68 -7.20 7.54
C LEU A 282 -9.19 -6.57 6.24
N PHE A 283 -9.91 -7.34 5.40
CA PHE A 283 -10.54 -6.82 4.19
C PHE A 283 -11.52 -5.69 4.51
N GLY A 284 -12.38 -5.88 5.52
CA GLY A 284 -13.30 -4.84 6.01
C GLY A 284 -12.56 -3.57 6.45
N PHE A 285 -11.45 -3.70 7.17
CA PHE A 285 -10.62 -2.57 7.58
C PHE A 285 -10.06 -1.80 6.38
N ILE A 286 -9.48 -2.51 5.39
CA ILE A 286 -8.95 -1.89 4.16
C ILE A 286 -10.06 -1.16 3.39
N MET A 287 -11.22 -1.78 3.26
CA MET A 287 -12.39 -1.17 2.62
C MET A 287 -12.79 0.14 3.31
N ILE A 288 -12.96 0.12 4.62
CA ILE A 288 -13.34 1.32 5.41
C ILE A 288 -12.29 2.42 5.23
N LEU A 289 -11.01 2.08 5.37
CA LEU A 289 -9.90 3.02 5.21
C LEU A 289 -9.90 3.67 3.81
N THR A 290 -10.06 2.84 2.77
CA THR A 290 -10.05 3.30 1.38
C THR A 290 -11.28 4.18 1.08
N PHE A 291 -12.47 3.78 1.52
CA PHE A 291 -13.67 4.59 1.33
C PHE A 291 -13.62 5.91 2.10
N ALA A 292 -13.12 5.90 3.34
CA ALA A 292 -12.93 7.12 4.12
C ALA A 292 -11.99 8.10 3.41
N PHE A 293 -10.87 7.61 2.89
CA PHE A 293 -9.93 8.41 2.12
C PHE A 293 -10.55 8.97 0.83
N GLN A 294 -11.25 8.12 0.06
CA GLN A 294 -11.92 8.55 -1.18
C GLN A 294 -12.99 9.61 -0.94
N ARG A 295 -13.75 9.49 0.15
CA ARG A 295 -14.75 10.49 0.51
C ARG A 295 -14.10 11.81 0.89
N ALA A 296 -13.08 11.78 1.75
CA ALA A 296 -12.35 12.98 2.16
C ALA A 296 -11.68 13.70 0.97
N SER A 297 -11.18 12.95 -0.02
CA SER A 297 -10.57 13.54 -1.22
C SER A 297 -11.57 14.19 -2.17
N LYS A 298 -12.79 13.65 -2.29
CA LYS A 298 -13.84 14.25 -3.14
C LYS A 298 -14.32 15.58 -2.61
N ASP A 299 -14.41 15.73 -1.29
CA ASP A 299 -14.83 16.97 -0.65
C ASP A 299 -13.77 18.08 -0.80
N SER A 300 -12.53 17.75 -1.16
CA SER A 300 -11.45 18.73 -1.45
C SER A 300 -11.37 19.17 -2.92
N GLU A 301 -12.10 18.51 -3.83
CA GLU A 301 -12.21 18.90 -5.25
C GLU A 301 -13.45 19.77 -5.55
N ALA A 302 -14.39 19.88 -4.60
CA ALA A 302 -15.59 20.72 -4.70
C ALA A 302 -15.36 22.11 -4.10
#